data_77ecf4a70fad50c1fd43512d5bcb20af
#
_entry.id   77ecf4a70fad50c1fd43512d5bcb20af
#
_cell.length_a   1.000
_cell.length_b   1.000
_cell.length_c   1.000
_cell.angle_alpha   90.00
_cell.angle_beta   90.00
_cell.angle_gamma   90.00
#
_symmetry.space_group_name_H-M   'P 1'
#
loop_
_entity.id
_entity.type
_entity.pdbx_description
1 polymer ?
#
loop_
_entity_poly.entity_id
_entity_poly.type
_entity_poly.pdbx_seq_one_letter_code
_entity_poly.pdbx_strand_id
1 'polypeptide(L)'
;ALSVLGNLLGHTPGGRLHKSLVETKLAAGSGAFAESMRDAGLFGAYAVLPKGGDMAATEVELIKQIEQLGGKPVTQAEVDEAKQRIANAYDLYFTDVNAVGMGLSEYLAAGDWRLLFISRDAVEKVTAEDVNRVAAQYLKSSNRTLARFVPTDKPDRAEIPAAPAVATLVEGYTGRAVVAAGENFDPSPQNLQARTETFTLGNGL
;
A
#
# COMPACT_ATOMS: atom_id res chain seq x y z
N ALA A 1 4.37 -0.55 -15.48
CA ALA A 1 5.79 -0.20 -15.63
C ALA A 1 6.42 0.25 -14.30
N LEU A 2 5.80 1.17 -13.53
CA LEU A 2 6.36 1.63 -12.24
C LEU A 2 6.50 0.49 -11.21
N SER A 3 5.56 -0.45 -11.14
CA SER A 3 5.65 -1.63 -10.26
C SER A 3 6.85 -2.52 -10.63
N VAL A 4 7.09 -2.70 -11.93
CA VAL A 4 8.26 -3.44 -12.42
C VAL A 4 9.55 -2.70 -12.07
N LEU A 5 9.58 -1.37 -12.24
CA LEU A 5 10.71 -0.54 -11.84
C LEU A 5 10.99 -0.62 -10.34
N GLY A 6 9.95 -0.53 -9.50
CA GLY A 6 10.07 -0.68 -8.05
C GLY A 6 10.68 -2.02 -7.65
N ASN A 7 10.22 -3.12 -8.27
CA ASN A 7 10.78 -4.46 -8.05
C ASN A 7 12.24 -4.54 -8.50
N LEU A 8 12.56 -4.06 -9.70
CA LEU A 8 13.90 -4.06 -10.27
C LEU A 8 14.89 -3.28 -9.40
N LEU A 9 14.49 -2.11 -8.91
CA LEU A 9 15.34 -1.29 -8.04
C LEU A 9 15.45 -1.85 -6.63
N GLY A 10 14.33 -2.26 -6.03
CA GLY A 10 14.22 -2.55 -4.60
C GLY A 10 14.42 -4.00 -4.20
N HIS A 11 14.46 -4.95 -5.13
CA HIS A 11 14.59 -6.38 -4.80
C HIS A 11 15.93 -6.69 -4.10
N THR A 12 15.88 -7.53 -3.07
CA THR A 12 17.07 -8.00 -2.36
C THR A 12 17.26 -9.50 -2.60
N PRO A 13 18.48 -9.96 -2.98
CA PRO A 13 19.73 -9.22 -3.14
C PRO A 13 19.97 -8.65 -4.55
N GLY A 14 19.14 -8.97 -5.53
CA GLY A 14 19.42 -8.75 -6.96
C GLY A 14 19.18 -7.34 -7.48
N GLY A 15 18.45 -6.49 -6.74
CA GLY A 15 18.05 -5.15 -7.19
C GLY A 15 19.20 -4.14 -7.26
N ARG A 16 19.02 -3.11 -8.09
CA ARG A 16 20.06 -2.09 -8.30
C ARG A 16 20.43 -1.35 -7.02
N LEU A 17 19.45 -1.05 -6.15
CA LEU A 17 19.72 -0.37 -4.88
C LEU A 17 20.52 -1.25 -3.93
N HIS A 18 20.23 -2.55 -3.87
CA HIS A 18 21.03 -3.48 -3.06
C HIS A 18 22.49 -3.49 -3.51
N LYS A 19 22.73 -3.63 -4.81
CA LYS A 19 24.07 -3.67 -5.38
C LYS A 19 24.83 -2.36 -5.18
N SER A 20 24.17 -1.22 -5.33
CA SER A 20 24.84 0.09 -5.25
C SER A 20 24.99 0.64 -3.84
N LEU A 21 24.13 0.24 -2.89
CA LEU A 21 24.09 0.79 -1.54
C LEU A 21 24.52 -0.24 -0.48
N VAL A 22 24.03 -1.48 -0.58
CA VAL A 22 24.28 -2.48 0.47
C VAL A 22 25.57 -3.22 0.24
N GLU A 23 25.83 -3.72 -0.96
CA GLU A 23 27.10 -4.40 -1.29
C GLU A 23 28.30 -3.45 -1.17
N THR A 24 28.11 -2.17 -1.44
CA THR A 24 29.13 -1.13 -1.29
C THR A 24 29.28 -0.63 0.17
N LYS A 25 28.44 -1.12 1.09
CA LYS A 25 28.44 -0.77 2.52
C LYS A 25 28.03 0.69 2.81
N LEU A 26 27.41 1.39 1.88
CA LEU A 26 26.80 2.69 2.12
C LEU A 26 25.53 2.58 2.97
N ALA A 27 24.79 1.47 2.83
CA ALA A 27 23.59 1.23 3.60
C ALA A 27 23.59 -0.20 4.20
N ALA A 28 22.86 -0.39 5.29
CA ALA A 28 22.56 -1.70 5.87
C ALA A 28 21.37 -2.38 5.20
N GLY A 29 20.51 -1.61 4.54
CA GLY A 29 19.35 -2.08 3.80
C GLY A 29 18.85 -1.01 2.85
N SER A 30 18.15 -1.44 1.81
CA SER A 30 17.54 -0.55 0.82
C SER A 30 16.32 -1.19 0.21
N GLY A 31 15.42 -0.37 -0.35
CA GLY A 31 14.26 -0.86 -1.06
C GLY A 31 13.62 0.21 -1.95
N ALA A 32 12.76 -0.23 -2.84
CA ALA A 32 11.91 0.64 -3.64
C ALA A 32 10.55 -0.05 -3.89
N PHE A 33 9.52 0.74 -4.05
CA PHE A 33 8.16 0.28 -4.27
C PHE A 33 7.36 1.29 -5.09
N ALA A 34 6.33 0.80 -5.74
CA ALA A 34 5.32 1.63 -6.36
C ALA A 34 3.96 1.27 -5.75
N GLU A 35 3.28 2.24 -5.21
CA GLU A 35 1.96 2.10 -4.62
C GLU A 35 0.93 2.74 -5.54
N SER A 36 -0.03 1.95 -5.99
CA SER A 36 -1.14 2.41 -6.82
C SER A 36 -2.31 2.76 -5.92
N MET A 37 -2.87 3.95 -6.13
CA MET A 37 -4.07 4.42 -5.44
C MET A 37 -5.18 4.64 -6.47
N ARG A 38 -6.38 5.00 -6.01
CA ARG A 38 -7.50 5.33 -6.89
C ARG A 38 -7.18 6.50 -7.83
N ASP A 39 -6.48 7.50 -7.29
CA ASP A 39 -6.02 8.68 -8.03
C ASP A 39 -4.51 8.58 -8.31
N ALA A 40 -3.73 9.60 -7.97
CA ALA A 40 -2.28 9.56 -8.11
C ALA A 40 -1.66 8.64 -7.06
N GLY A 41 -0.79 7.73 -7.48
CA GLY A 41 -0.04 6.86 -6.61
C GLY A 41 1.29 7.44 -6.15
N LEU A 42 2.07 6.62 -5.45
CA LEU A 42 3.38 6.98 -4.90
C LEU A 42 4.44 6.00 -5.41
N PHE A 43 5.59 6.55 -5.81
CA PHE A 43 6.83 5.77 -5.96
C PHE A 43 7.77 6.13 -4.82
N GLY A 44 8.16 5.14 -4.02
CA GLY A 44 9.04 5.32 -2.88
C GLY A 44 10.34 4.53 -3.03
N ALA A 45 11.42 5.08 -2.48
CA ALA A 45 12.68 4.37 -2.30
C ALA A 45 13.33 4.82 -1.01
N TYR A 46 14.08 3.92 -0.37
CA TYR A 46 14.72 4.22 0.89
C TYR A 46 16.06 3.50 1.04
N ALA A 47 16.90 4.05 1.90
CA ALA A 47 18.12 3.43 2.38
C ALA A 47 18.16 3.52 3.91
N VAL A 48 18.56 2.43 4.56
CA VAL A 48 18.76 2.34 6.01
C VAL A 48 20.27 2.32 6.28
N LEU A 49 20.75 3.35 6.96
CA LEU A 49 22.17 3.48 7.26
C LEU A 49 22.54 2.73 8.55
N PRO A 50 23.75 2.15 8.63
CA PRO A 50 24.30 1.71 9.90
C PRO A 50 24.57 2.92 10.81
N LYS A 51 24.69 2.69 12.10
CA LYS A 51 25.05 3.76 13.05
C LYS A 51 26.39 4.38 12.66
N GLY A 52 26.43 5.69 12.47
CA GLY A 52 27.59 6.44 12.01
C GLY A 52 27.87 6.35 10.50
N GLY A 53 26.95 5.81 9.72
CA GLY A 53 27.06 5.78 8.25
C GLY A 53 27.04 7.17 7.62
N ASP A 54 27.65 7.28 6.45
CA ASP A 54 27.72 8.52 5.67
C ASP A 54 26.37 8.78 4.98
N MET A 55 25.55 9.63 5.60
CA MET A 55 24.23 10.00 5.08
C MET A 55 24.34 10.75 3.74
N ALA A 56 25.33 11.63 3.59
CA ALA A 56 25.49 12.43 2.38
C ALA A 56 25.87 11.56 1.17
N ALA A 57 26.82 10.68 1.33
CA ALA A 57 27.22 9.76 0.27
C ALA A 57 26.06 8.79 -0.10
N THR A 58 25.35 8.26 0.90
CA THR A 58 24.21 7.38 0.67
C THR A 58 23.07 8.10 -0.07
N GLU A 59 22.76 9.33 0.31
CA GLU A 59 21.74 10.14 -0.35
C GLU A 59 22.08 10.43 -1.81
N VAL A 60 23.31 10.82 -2.09
CA VAL A 60 23.77 11.07 -3.46
C VAL A 60 23.63 9.81 -4.33
N GLU A 61 24.05 8.67 -3.82
CA GLU A 61 23.94 7.42 -4.58
C GLU A 61 22.48 6.97 -4.74
N LEU A 62 21.65 7.09 -3.69
CA LEU A 62 20.23 6.77 -3.77
C LEU A 62 19.52 7.62 -4.84
N ILE A 63 19.74 8.93 -4.83
CA ILE A 63 19.16 9.85 -5.81
C ILE A 63 19.63 9.49 -7.23
N LYS A 64 20.90 9.21 -7.40
CA LYS A 64 21.46 8.80 -8.70
C LYS A 64 20.80 7.52 -9.22
N GLN A 65 20.57 6.53 -8.37
CA GLN A 65 19.90 5.29 -8.77
C GLN A 65 18.43 5.54 -9.16
N ILE A 66 17.74 6.43 -8.48
CA ILE A 66 16.32 6.72 -8.73
C ILE A 66 16.17 7.64 -9.96
N GLU A 67 16.82 8.79 -9.99
CA GLU A 67 16.59 9.81 -11.02
C GLU A 67 17.37 9.56 -12.31
N GLN A 68 18.49 8.86 -12.24
CA GLN A 68 19.38 8.62 -13.37
C GLN A 68 19.55 7.13 -13.71
N LEU A 69 18.82 6.24 -13.01
CA LEU A 69 18.95 4.79 -13.13
C LEU A 69 20.42 4.31 -12.99
N GLY A 70 21.19 4.99 -12.14
CA GLY A 70 22.62 4.73 -11.98
C GLY A 70 23.49 5.11 -13.18
N GLY A 71 22.94 5.92 -14.10
CA GLY A 71 23.60 6.29 -15.36
C GLY A 71 23.45 5.24 -16.47
N LYS A 72 22.62 4.21 -16.26
CA LYS A 72 22.39 3.13 -17.24
C LYS A 72 20.90 2.88 -17.42
N PRO A 73 20.38 2.90 -18.65
CA PRO A 73 19.01 2.49 -18.93
C PRO A 73 18.73 1.07 -18.39
N VAL A 74 17.48 0.82 -18.07
CA VAL A 74 17.02 -0.53 -17.72
C VAL A 74 17.03 -1.39 -18.98
N THR A 75 17.56 -2.59 -18.87
CA THR A 75 17.62 -3.57 -19.95
C THR A 75 16.39 -4.49 -19.96
N GLN A 76 16.12 -5.11 -21.11
CA GLN A 76 15.00 -6.06 -21.21
C GLN A 76 15.21 -7.28 -20.28
N ALA A 77 16.43 -7.76 -20.14
CA ALA A 77 16.75 -8.86 -19.23
C ALA A 77 16.38 -8.54 -17.76
N GLU A 78 16.70 -7.32 -17.28
CA GLU A 78 16.31 -6.88 -15.94
C GLU A 78 14.79 -6.78 -15.78
N VAL A 79 14.08 -6.35 -16.81
CA VAL A 79 12.61 -6.30 -16.82
C VAL A 79 12.03 -7.72 -16.77
N ASP A 80 12.55 -8.65 -17.55
CA ASP A 80 12.05 -10.02 -17.60
C ASP A 80 12.28 -10.74 -16.26
N GLU A 81 13.42 -10.53 -15.61
CA GLU A 81 13.66 -11.03 -14.25
C GLU A 81 12.68 -10.43 -13.23
N ALA A 82 12.41 -9.12 -13.29
CA ALA A 82 11.45 -8.47 -12.40
C ALA A 82 10.03 -8.99 -12.64
N LYS A 83 9.62 -9.17 -13.90
CA LYS A 83 8.33 -9.75 -14.27
C LYS A 83 8.18 -11.17 -13.73
N GLN A 84 9.21 -12.00 -13.85
CA GLN A 84 9.18 -13.36 -13.31
C GLN A 84 9.01 -13.38 -11.79
N ARG A 85 9.71 -12.49 -11.06
CA ARG A 85 9.52 -12.37 -9.61
C ARG A 85 8.11 -11.95 -9.24
N ILE A 86 7.55 -10.99 -9.97
CA ILE A 86 6.18 -10.53 -9.77
C ILE A 86 5.17 -11.64 -10.07
N ALA A 87 5.36 -12.39 -11.15
CA ALA A 87 4.50 -13.53 -11.48
C ALA A 87 4.53 -14.60 -10.38
N ASN A 88 5.71 -14.99 -9.92
CA ASN A 88 5.85 -15.94 -8.82
C ASN A 88 5.17 -15.45 -7.53
N ALA A 89 5.23 -14.14 -7.26
CA ALA A 89 4.54 -13.55 -6.10
C ALA A 89 3.02 -13.63 -6.24
N TYR A 90 2.48 -13.43 -7.45
CA TYR A 90 1.05 -13.64 -7.70
C TYR A 90 0.62 -15.10 -7.53
N ASP A 91 1.42 -16.07 -8.01
CA ASP A 91 1.12 -17.49 -7.83
C ASP A 91 1.02 -17.85 -6.33
N LEU A 92 1.97 -17.39 -5.53
CA LEU A 92 1.93 -17.56 -4.08
C LEU A 92 0.74 -16.85 -3.43
N TYR A 93 0.46 -15.62 -3.85
CA TYR A 93 -0.66 -14.83 -3.34
C TYR A 93 -2.00 -15.55 -3.50
N PHE A 94 -2.24 -16.20 -4.63
CA PHE A 94 -3.47 -16.93 -4.86
C PHE A 94 -3.60 -18.25 -4.08
N THR A 95 -2.55 -18.68 -3.38
CA THR A 95 -2.63 -19.83 -2.47
C THR A 95 -3.13 -19.46 -1.07
N ASP A 96 -3.16 -18.16 -0.72
CA ASP A 96 -3.61 -17.66 0.58
C ASP A 96 -4.97 -16.94 0.45
N VAL A 97 -6.02 -17.57 0.96
CA VAL A 97 -7.38 -17.03 0.89
C VAL A 97 -7.54 -15.70 1.63
N ASN A 98 -6.78 -15.47 2.71
CA ASN A 98 -6.84 -14.21 3.45
C ASN A 98 -6.17 -13.09 2.66
N ALA A 99 -5.00 -13.36 2.06
CA ALA A 99 -4.31 -12.42 1.19
C ALA A 99 -5.21 -12.02 0.00
N VAL A 100 -5.83 -13.01 -0.65
CA VAL A 100 -6.78 -12.77 -1.75
C VAL A 100 -7.96 -11.92 -1.30
N GLY A 101 -8.57 -12.24 -0.14
CA GLY A 101 -9.70 -11.48 0.40
C GLY A 101 -9.33 -10.01 0.69
N MET A 102 -8.18 -9.78 1.33
CA MET A 102 -7.68 -8.43 1.59
C MET A 102 -7.38 -7.68 0.30
N GLY A 103 -6.66 -8.29 -0.64
CA GLY A 103 -6.33 -7.64 -1.90
C GLY A 103 -7.54 -7.33 -2.76
N LEU A 104 -8.54 -8.20 -2.82
CA LEU A 104 -9.80 -7.89 -3.50
C LEU A 104 -10.49 -6.67 -2.88
N SER A 105 -10.42 -6.50 -1.54
CA SER A 105 -10.97 -5.33 -0.85
C SER A 105 -10.28 -4.04 -1.29
N GLU A 106 -8.95 -4.05 -1.43
CA GLU A 106 -8.18 -2.91 -1.93
C GLU A 106 -8.56 -2.53 -3.36
N TYR A 107 -8.68 -3.52 -4.24
CA TYR A 107 -9.09 -3.25 -5.62
C TYR A 107 -10.55 -2.83 -5.74
N LEU A 108 -11.44 -3.31 -4.86
CA LEU A 108 -12.81 -2.80 -4.75
C LEU A 108 -12.82 -1.33 -4.33
N ALA A 109 -12.00 -0.96 -3.35
CA ALA A 109 -11.85 0.43 -2.93
C ALA A 109 -11.28 1.32 -4.05
N ALA A 110 -10.41 0.78 -4.90
CA ALA A 110 -9.92 1.46 -6.10
C ALA A 110 -10.98 1.60 -7.20
N GLY A 111 -12.09 0.84 -7.12
CA GLY A 111 -13.24 0.96 -7.99
C GLY A 111 -13.79 -0.36 -8.54
N ASP A 112 -12.95 -1.38 -8.76
CA ASP A 112 -13.40 -2.68 -9.29
C ASP A 112 -12.38 -3.77 -8.97
N TRP A 113 -12.84 -4.91 -8.42
CA TRP A 113 -12.00 -6.06 -8.08
C TRP A 113 -11.24 -6.66 -9.28
N ARG A 114 -11.76 -6.51 -10.50
CA ARG A 114 -11.10 -7.00 -11.73
C ARG A 114 -9.78 -6.29 -12.03
N LEU A 115 -9.54 -5.14 -11.42
CA LEU A 115 -8.27 -4.42 -11.51
C LEU A 115 -7.10 -5.26 -11.00
N LEU A 116 -7.30 -6.20 -10.07
CA LEU A 116 -6.29 -7.17 -9.65
C LEU A 116 -5.76 -7.96 -10.85
N PHE A 117 -6.64 -8.54 -11.65
CA PHE A 117 -6.26 -9.37 -12.81
C PHE A 117 -5.75 -8.50 -13.97
N ILE A 118 -6.38 -7.36 -14.22
CA ILE A 118 -5.93 -6.40 -15.23
C ILE A 118 -4.50 -5.93 -14.93
N SER A 119 -4.19 -5.64 -13.66
CA SER A 119 -2.86 -5.22 -13.23
C SER A 119 -1.83 -6.33 -13.42
N ARG A 120 -2.17 -7.58 -13.07
CA ARG A 120 -1.33 -8.76 -13.32
C ARG A 120 -1.02 -8.90 -14.81
N ASP A 121 -2.04 -8.93 -15.65
CA ASP A 121 -1.89 -9.13 -17.10
C ASP A 121 -1.17 -7.98 -17.79
N ALA A 122 -1.29 -6.76 -17.23
CA ALA A 122 -0.56 -5.59 -17.71
C ALA A 122 0.95 -5.69 -17.45
N VAL A 123 1.36 -6.31 -16.31
CA VAL A 123 2.78 -6.51 -16.00
C VAL A 123 3.47 -7.38 -17.05
N GLU A 124 2.80 -8.41 -17.55
CA GLU A 124 3.36 -9.31 -18.57
C GLU A 124 3.78 -8.59 -19.87
N LYS A 125 3.12 -7.48 -20.18
CA LYS A 125 3.32 -6.71 -21.42
C LYS A 125 4.38 -5.60 -21.28
N VAL A 126 4.87 -5.34 -20.06
CA VAL A 126 5.83 -4.26 -19.80
C VAL A 126 7.16 -4.54 -20.51
N THR A 127 7.68 -3.53 -21.19
CA THR A 127 8.96 -3.55 -21.88
C THR A 127 10.00 -2.66 -21.17
N ALA A 128 11.28 -2.83 -21.52
CA ALA A 128 12.34 -1.94 -21.03
C ALA A 128 12.11 -0.48 -21.47
N GLU A 129 11.56 -0.27 -22.66
CA GLU A 129 11.20 1.07 -23.15
C GLU A 129 10.14 1.71 -22.24
N ASP A 130 9.09 0.97 -21.85
CA ASP A 130 8.08 1.46 -20.93
C ASP A 130 8.66 1.85 -19.57
N VAL A 131 9.54 1.00 -19.01
CA VAL A 131 10.18 1.25 -17.71
C VAL A 131 11.06 2.50 -17.78
N ASN A 132 11.90 2.62 -18.81
CA ASN A 132 12.77 3.79 -19.00
C ASN A 132 11.95 5.07 -19.22
N ARG A 133 10.87 5.00 -20.00
CA ARG A 133 9.96 6.12 -20.26
C ARG A 133 9.32 6.63 -18.98
N VAL A 134 8.73 5.74 -18.14
CA VAL A 134 8.08 6.17 -16.90
C VAL A 134 9.10 6.67 -15.87
N ALA A 135 10.30 6.11 -15.83
CA ALA A 135 11.37 6.62 -14.98
C ALA A 135 11.73 8.06 -15.38
N ALA A 136 11.98 8.33 -16.65
CA ALA A 136 12.27 9.67 -17.15
C ALA A 136 11.11 10.66 -16.96
N GLN A 137 9.87 10.17 -17.01
CA GLN A 137 8.67 10.99 -16.86
C GLN A 137 8.42 11.41 -15.41
N TYR A 138 8.56 10.49 -14.47
CA TYR A 138 8.09 10.67 -13.08
C TYR A 138 9.21 10.84 -12.06
N LEU A 139 10.36 10.19 -12.24
CA LEU A 139 11.46 10.23 -11.27
C LEU A 139 12.40 11.43 -11.53
N LYS A 140 11.87 12.61 -11.27
CA LYS A 140 12.55 13.90 -11.48
C LYS A 140 12.77 14.62 -10.16
N SER A 141 13.84 15.41 -10.08
CA SER A 141 14.11 16.25 -8.91
C SER A 141 12.96 17.22 -8.57
N SER A 142 12.25 17.70 -9.60
CA SER A 142 11.06 18.56 -9.43
C SER A 142 9.82 17.83 -8.91
N ASN A 143 9.83 16.49 -8.90
CA ASN A 143 8.74 15.62 -8.42
C ASN A 143 9.18 14.78 -7.21
N ARG A 144 10.22 15.20 -6.50
CA ARG A 144 10.81 14.48 -5.36
C ARG A 144 10.50 15.15 -4.04
N THR A 145 10.11 14.34 -3.06
CA THR A 145 10.18 14.69 -1.64
C THR A 145 11.25 13.83 -0.99
N LEU A 146 12.20 14.43 -0.31
CA LEU A 146 13.26 13.74 0.41
C LEU A 146 13.06 13.92 1.91
N ALA A 147 13.00 12.81 2.64
CA ALA A 147 12.94 12.81 4.09
C ALA A 147 14.19 12.16 4.68
N ARG A 148 14.72 12.74 5.75
CA ARG A 148 15.82 12.19 6.53
C ARG A 148 15.32 11.91 7.94
N PHE A 149 15.45 10.65 8.36
CA PHE A 149 15.21 10.28 9.75
C PHE A 149 16.56 10.22 10.48
N VAL A 150 16.73 11.16 11.40
CA VAL A 150 17.97 11.26 12.22
C VAL A 150 17.59 10.91 13.65
N PRO A 151 18.08 9.74 14.19
CA PRO A 151 17.85 9.39 15.57
C PRO A 151 18.50 10.40 16.52
N THR A 152 17.87 10.66 17.65
CA THR A 152 18.43 11.50 18.73
C THR A 152 18.45 10.71 20.03
N ASP A 153 19.52 10.92 20.83
CA ASP A 153 19.65 10.31 22.16
C ASP A 153 18.77 11.02 23.21
N LYS A 154 18.32 12.24 22.90
CA LYS A 154 17.47 13.05 23.77
C LYS A 154 16.20 13.49 23.00
N PRO A 155 15.25 12.57 22.78
CA PRO A 155 14.02 12.91 22.08
C PRO A 155 13.15 13.82 22.97
N ASP A 156 12.72 14.95 22.41
CA ASP A 156 11.66 15.76 22.99
C ASP A 156 10.31 15.14 22.60
N ARG A 157 9.73 14.38 23.51
CA ARG A 157 8.47 13.67 23.30
C ARG A 157 7.40 14.23 24.20
N ALA A 158 6.18 14.32 23.69
CA ALA A 158 5.03 14.59 24.52
C ALA A 158 4.92 13.52 25.64
N GLU A 159 4.64 13.97 26.86
CA GLU A 159 4.33 13.06 27.96
C GLU A 159 3.00 12.37 27.67
N ILE A 160 3.02 11.06 27.64
CA ILE A 160 1.80 10.25 27.45
C ILE A 160 1.35 9.83 28.85
N PRO A 161 0.20 10.32 29.35
CA PRO A 161 -0.31 9.90 30.64
C PRO A 161 -0.55 8.39 30.67
N ALA A 162 -0.30 7.77 31.79
CA ALA A 162 -0.57 6.35 31.95
C ALA A 162 -2.05 6.06 31.70
N ALA A 163 -2.32 5.02 30.90
CA ALA A 163 -3.69 4.58 30.72
C ALA A 163 -4.28 4.09 32.04
N PRO A 164 -5.54 4.38 32.34
CA PRO A 164 -6.20 3.84 33.54
C PRO A 164 -6.18 2.32 33.50
N ALA A 165 -6.11 1.67 34.66
CA ALA A 165 -6.15 0.23 34.74
C ALA A 165 -7.47 -0.27 34.12
N VAL A 166 -7.38 -1.28 33.22
CA VAL A 166 -8.56 -1.84 32.53
C VAL A 166 -9.61 -2.30 33.52
N ALA A 167 -9.20 -2.89 34.67
CA ALA A 167 -10.09 -3.28 35.72
C ALA A 167 -11.00 -2.15 36.19
N THR A 168 -10.46 -0.93 36.35
CA THR A 168 -11.24 0.27 36.73
C THR A 168 -12.22 0.71 35.63
N LEU A 169 -11.86 0.51 34.35
CA LEU A 169 -12.74 0.88 33.24
C LEU A 169 -13.93 -0.07 33.09
N VAL A 170 -13.76 -1.34 33.47
CA VAL A 170 -14.80 -2.36 33.32
C VAL A 170 -15.55 -2.62 34.62
N GLU A 171 -15.12 -2.03 35.74
CA GLU A 171 -15.77 -2.16 37.03
C GLU A 171 -17.20 -1.62 36.95
N GLY A 172 -18.17 -2.48 37.30
CA GLY A 172 -19.60 -2.14 37.25
C GLY A 172 -20.20 -2.03 35.84
N TYR A 173 -19.46 -2.36 34.78
CA TYR A 173 -20.02 -2.36 33.43
C TYR A 173 -20.99 -3.54 33.24
N THR A 174 -22.28 -3.24 33.15
CA THR A 174 -23.37 -4.21 33.01
C THR A 174 -23.91 -4.31 31.57
N GLY A 175 -23.27 -3.64 30.62
CA GLY A 175 -23.80 -3.53 29.27
C GLY A 175 -24.84 -2.41 29.13
N ARG A 176 -25.41 -2.31 27.94
CA ARG A 176 -26.56 -1.42 27.70
C ARG A 176 -27.83 -2.07 28.24
N ALA A 177 -28.81 -1.25 28.63
CA ALA A 177 -30.15 -1.74 28.94
C ALA A 177 -30.65 -2.63 27.79
N VAL A 178 -31.22 -3.76 28.13
CA VAL A 178 -31.81 -4.67 27.14
C VAL A 178 -32.89 -3.91 26.41
N VAL A 179 -32.73 -3.78 25.09
CA VAL A 179 -33.82 -3.27 24.26
C VAL A 179 -34.96 -4.25 24.35
N ALA A 180 -36.10 -3.80 24.79
CA ALA A 180 -37.29 -4.66 24.88
C ALA A 180 -37.47 -5.34 23.50
N ALA A 181 -37.66 -6.65 23.54
CA ALA A 181 -37.98 -7.37 22.30
C ALA A 181 -39.22 -6.69 21.70
N GLY A 182 -39.12 -6.34 20.43
CA GLY A 182 -40.29 -5.83 19.70
C GLY A 182 -41.43 -6.86 19.73
N GLU A 183 -42.59 -6.45 19.31
CA GLU A 183 -43.71 -7.41 19.19
C GLU A 183 -43.32 -8.58 18.28
N ASN A 184 -43.84 -9.76 18.59
CA ASN A 184 -43.83 -10.89 17.65
C ASN A 184 -44.76 -10.50 16.48
N PHE A 185 -44.14 -10.00 15.40
CA PHE A 185 -44.89 -9.54 14.25
C PHE A 185 -45.56 -10.73 13.55
N ASP A 186 -46.89 -10.68 13.44
CA ASP A 186 -47.66 -11.63 12.65
C ASP A 186 -47.67 -11.20 11.16
N PRO A 187 -47.00 -11.94 10.25
CA PRO A 187 -46.97 -11.59 8.83
C PRO A 187 -48.21 -12.06 8.06
N SER A 188 -49.27 -12.47 8.73
CA SER A 188 -50.49 -12.90 8.03
C SER A 188 -51.08 -11.75 7.19
N PRO A 189 -51.70 -12.05 6.03
CA PRO A 189 -52.35 -11.04 5.19
C PRO A 189 -53.42 -10.22 5.95
N GLN A 190 -54.11 -10.85 6.85
CA GLN A 190 -55.15 -10.21 7.70
C GLN A 190 -54.53 -9.15 8.62
N ASN A 191 -53.42 -9.47 9.30
CA ASN A 191 -52.76 -8.50 10.14
C ASN A 191 -52.11 -7.38 9.36
N LEU A 192 -51.51 -7.69 8.21
CA LEU A 192 -50.95 -6.66 7.32
C LEU A 192 -52.00 -5.71 6.85
N GLN A 193 -53.16 -6.21 6.40
CA GLN A 193 -54.28 -5.38 5.92
C GLN A 193 -54.86 -4.51 7.05
N ALA A 194 -55.00 -5.05 8.24
CA ALA A 194 -55.49 -4.32 9.41
C ALA A 194 -54.57 -3.18 9.87
N ARG A 195 -53.29 -3.26 9.58
CA ARG A 195 -52.26 -2.27 9.95
C ARG A 195 -51.87 -1.34 8.80
N THR A 196 -52.44 -1.56 7.57
CA THR A 196 -52.11 -0.77 6.42
C THR A 196 -53.11 0.41 6.32
N GLU A 197 -52.58 1.60 6.38
CA GLU A 197 -53.33 2.82 6.11
C GLU A 197 -53.06 3.27 4.68
N THR A 198 -54.13 3.54 3.95
CA THR A 198 -54.03 4.09 2.58
C THR A 198 -54.47 5.53 2.58
N PHE A 199 -53.63 6.41 2.06
CA PHE A 199 -53.98 7.82 1.92
C PHE A 199 -53.51 8.32 0.54
N THR A 200 -54.19 9.34 0.05
CA THR A 200 -53.83 9.98 -1.21
C THR A 200 -53.16 11.31 -0.92
N LEU A 201 -51.98 11.51 -1.47
CA LEU A 201 -51.25 12.77 -1.36
C LEU A 201 -51.97 13.86 -2.18
N GLY A 202 -51.80 15.15 -1.82
CA GLY A 202 -52.40 16.28 -2.50
C GLY A 202 -52.05 16.42 -3.99
N ASN A 203 -51.04 15.70 -4.47
CA ASN A 203 -50.65 15.60 -5.88
C ASN A 203 -51.26 14.39 -6.61
N GLY A 204 -52.18 13.65 -5.96
CA GLY A 204 -52.87 12.51 -6.55
C GLY A 204 -52.16 11.16 -6.50
N LEU A 205 -51.03 11.08 -5.80
CA LEU A 205 -50.30 9.81 -5.53
C LEU A 205 -50.78 9.17 -4.24
#